data_b7693c53b904b7f5a67f45f219877788
#
_entry.id   b7693c53b904b7f5a67f45f219877788
#
_cell.length_a   1.000
_cell.length_b   1.000
_cell.length_c   1.000
_cell.angle_alpha   90.00
_cell.angle_beta   90.00
_cell.angle_gamma   90.00
#
_symmetry.space_group_name_H-M   'P 1'
#
loop_
_entity.id
_entity.type
_entity.pdbx_description
1 polymer ?
#
loop_
_entity_poly.entity_id
_entity_poly.type
_entity_poly.pdbx_seq_one_letter_code
_entity_poly.pdbx_strand_id
1 'polypeptide(L)'
;MTGKKKVGIVGVGKVGTAMAVLLTRTGYDVACISSTNKEKLALADQEVRRERNALGISGGPVVLMDPISESAAVDILLITTSDRVIGDVARDLAERGGVSHGQIVAHMSGSMTSNVLEPVRDRGALAASLHPLQSFADVSQAIRNIPGSVFCLEGDEGTHAELSMIIKVLGGVKLEIPAEHKPLYHAGAVVASNYLVSLVWVSLMMFDAIGLDNTAAVDALMPLIEGTLKNIRTLGAPRALTGPIARGDWRTVADHLEVMHMTTPHLVDVYRSMGELTVRAARENKSTTDELLKKILEVLTARSDGP
;
A
#
# COMPACT_ATOMS: atom_id res chain seq x y z
N MET A 1 -30.53 -21.10 -5.67
CA MET A 1 -29.77 -20.14 -4.84
C MET A 1 -28.42 -20.77 -4.61
N THR A 2 -27.37 -20.30 -5.29
CA THR A 2 -26.00 -20.70 -4.98
C THR A 2 -25.71 -20.24 -3.55
N GLY A 3 -25.30 -21.16 -2.68
CA GLY A 3 -24.95 -20.85 -1.29
C GLY A 3 -23.93 -19.73 -1.20
N LYS A 4 -23.91 -18.98 -0.11
CA LYS A 4 -22.89 -17.95 0.14
C LYS A 4 -21.52 -18.60 0.10
N LYS A 5 -20.58 -18.00 -0.65
CA LYS A 5 -19.17 -18.41 -0.67
C LYS A 5 -18.57 -18.29 0.73
N LYS A 6 -17.87 -19.35 1.14
CA LYS A 6 -17.14 -19.39 2.42
C LYS A 6 -15.75 -18.85 2.27
N VAL A 7 -15.35 -17.96 3.16
CA VAL A 7 -14.03 -17.36 3.18
C VAL A 7 -13.31 -17.68 4.49
N GLY A 8 -12.07 -18.14 4.38
CA GLY A 8 -11.14 -18.25 5.49
C GLY A 8 -10.09 -17.15 5.44
N ILE A 9 -9.61 -16.69 6.59
CA ILE A 9 -8.57 -15.67 6.67
C ILE A 9 -7.45 -16.14 7.59
N VAL A 10 -6.25 -16.24 7.03
CA VAL A 10 -5.02 -16.59 7.74
C VAL A 10 -4.20 -15.32 7.96
N GLY A 11 -4.05 -14.94 9.23
CA GLY A 11 -3.34 -13.73 9.62
C GLY A 11 -4.25 -12.52 9.81
N VAL A 12 -4.80 -12.32 11.01
CA VAL A 12 -5.69 -11.20 11.33
C VAL A 12 -4.93 -9.97 11.84
N GLY A 13 -4.09 -9.41 10.97
CA GLY A 13 -3.54 -8.07 11.14
C GLY A 13 -4.55 -6.98 10.73
N LYS A 14 -4.07 -5.78 10.42
CA LYS A 14 -4.92 -4.64 10.00
C LYS A 14 -5.77 -5.00 8.77
N VAL A 15 -5.13 -5.55 7.74
CA VAL A 15 -5.79 -5.93 6.48
C VAL A 15 -6.70 -7.14 6.66
N GLY A 16 -6.22 -8.20 7.31
CA GLY A 16 -7.01 -9.42 7.51
C GLY A 16 -8.27 -9.20 8.32
N THR A 17 -8.18 -8.44 9.41
CA THR A 17 -9.36 -8.08 10.22
C THR A 17 -10.34 -7.22 9.42
N ALA A 18 -9.85 -6.21 8.69
CA ALA A 18 -10.70 -5.37 7.86
C ALA A 18 -11.38 -6.16 6.74
N MET A 19 -10.66 -7.07 6.06
CA MET A 19 -11.24 -7.95 5.05
C MET A 19 -12.31 -8.86 5.63
N ALA A 20 -12.08 -9.45 6.84
CA ALA A 20 -13.07 -10.25 7.51
C ALA A 20 -14.38 -9.50 7.77
N VAL A 21 -14.29 -8.28 8.31
CA VAL A 21 -15.44 -7.41 8.56
C VAL A 21 -16.14 -7.01 7.26
N LEU A 22 -15.40 -6.55 6.26
CA LEU A 22 -15.95 -6.06 5.01
C LEU A 22 -16.58 -7.18 4.17
N LEU A 23 -15.97 -8.36 4.11
CA LEU A 23 -16.54 -9.52 3.43
C LEU A 23 -17.83 -9.99 4.13
N THR A 24 -17.87 -9.99 5.46
CA THR A 24 -19.09 -10.24 6.22
C THR A 24 -20.18 -9.24 5.85
N ARG A 25 -19.86 -7.95 5.80
CA ARG A 25 -20.78 -6.86 5.45
C ARG A 25 -21.36 -7.02 4.04
N THR A 26 -20.57 -7.52 3.12
CA THR A 26 -20.96 -7.68 1.70
C THR A 26 -21.61 -9.03 1.39
N GLY A 27 -21.83 -9.87 2.41
CA GLY A 27 -22.64 -11.09 2.31
C GLY A 27 -21.83 -12.37 2.12
N TYR A 28 -20.51 -12.33 2.13
CA TYR A 28 -19.70 -13.56 2.22
C TYR A 28 -19.82 -14.20 3.59
N ASP A 29 -19.67 -15.52 3.65
CA ASP A 29 -19.60 -16.24 4.93
C ASP A 29 -18.14 -16.36 5.36
N VAL A 30 -17.69 -15.47 6.24
CA VAL A 30 -16.38 -15.60 6.89
C VAL A 30 -16.46 -16.75 7.88
N ALA A 31 -16.09 -17.95 7.40
CA ALA A 31 -16.24 -19.20 8.12
C ALA A 31 -15.15 -19.40 9.17
N CYS A 32 -13.91 -19.00 8.90
CA CYS A 32 -12.81 -19.11 9.85
C CYS A 32 -11.85 -17.93 9.78
N ILE A 33 -11.24 -17.63 10.90
CA ILE A 33 -10.12 -16.68 11.05
C ILE A 33 -9.01 -17.31 11.88
N SER A 34 -7.76 -17.06 11.54
CA SER A 34 -6.63 -17.62 12.28
C SER A 34 -5.48 -16.63 12.49
N SER A 35 -4.75 -16.79 13.59
CA SER A 35 -3.54 -16.05 13.90
C SER A 35 -2.76 -16.72 15.02
N THR A 36 -1.44 -16.62 14.99
CA THR A 36 -0.57 -17.01 16.11
C THR A 36 -0.58 -15.99 17.25
N ASN A 37 -1.11 -14.78 17.02
CA ASN A 37 -1.26 -13.75 18.04
C ASN A 37 -2.68 -13.76 18.62
N LYS A 38 -2.81 -14.16 19.87
CA LYS A 38 -4.11 -14.31 20.59
C LYS A 38 -4.89 -12.99 20.71
N GLU A 39 -4.19 -11.88 20.96
CA GLU A 39 -4.84 -10.58 21.15
C GLU A 39 -5.44 -10.05 19.84
N LYS A 40 -4.68 -10.14 18.74
CA LYS A 40 -5.18 -9.78 17.41
C LYS A 40 -6.33 -10.69 16.98
N LEU A 41 -6.25 -11.97 17.31
CA LEU A 41 -7.29 -12.94 17.00
C LEU A 41 -8.59 -12.64 17.75
N ALA A 42 -8.51 -12.33 19.05
CA ALA A 42 -9.67 -11.94 19.86
C ALA A 42 -10.31 -10.64 19.36
N LEU A 43 -9.49 -9.63 18.99
CA LEU A 43 -9.98 -8.38 18.41
C LEU A 43 -10.70 -8.62 17.09
N ALA A 44 -10.12 -9.42 16.19
CA ALA A 44 -10.73 -9.74 14.90
C ALA A 44 -12.06 -10.49 15.06
N ASP A 45 -12.13 -11.48 15.97
CA ASP A 45 -13.37 -12.20 16.29
C ASP A 45 -14.45 -11.24 16.81
N GLN A 46 -14.09 -10.35 17.72
CA GLN A 46 -15.01 -9.35 18.25
C GLN A 46 -15.57 -8.44 17.13
N GLU A 47 -14.74 -7.93 16.25
CA GLU A 47 -15.16 -7.06 15.16
C GLU A 47 -16.06 -7.80 14.15
N VAL A 48 -15.72 -9.03 13.78
CA VAL A 48 -16.54 -9.84 12.86
C VAL A 48 -17.91 -10.19 13.51
N ARG A 49 -17.94 -10.59 14.79
CA ARG A 49 -19.19 -10.86 15.50
C ARG A 49 -20.04 -9.61 15.63
N ARG A 50 -19.45 -8.47 15.91
CA ARG A 50 -20.14 -7.18 15.95
C ARG A 50 -20.81 -6.87 14.63
N GLU A 51 -20.12 -7.06 13.51
CA GLU A 51 -20.68 -6.84 12.17
C GLU A 51 -21.79 -7.84 11.86
N ARG A 52 -21.60 -9.15 12.17
CA ARG A 52 -22.65 -10.18 12.00
C ARG A 52 -23.90 -9.86 12.79
N ASN A 53 -23.75 -9.45 14.04
CA ASN A 53 -24.88 -9.07 14.91
C ASN A 53 -25.63 -7.86 14.33
N ALA A 54 -24.93 -6.85 13.80
CA ALA A 54 -25.56 -5.69 13.15
C ALA A 54 -26.36 -6.08 11.90
N LEU A 55 -26.00 -7.19 11.24
CA LEU A 55 -26.70 -7.75 10.08
C LEU A 55 -27.76 -8.79 10.45
N GLY A 56 -27.98 -9.08 11.73
CA GLY A 56 -28.89 -10.12 12.19
C GLY A 56 -28.42 -11.55 11.90
N ILE A 57 -27.11 -11.74 11.69
CA ILE A 57 -26.51 -13.05 11.42
C ILE A 57 -26.03 -13.64 12.76
N SER A 58 -26.61 -14.75 13.18
CA SER A 58 -26.21 -15.45 14.41
C SER A 58 -24.87 -16.17 14.25
N GLY A 59 -24.13 -16.33 15.36
CA GLY A 59 -22.84 -17.01 15.42
C GLY A 59 -21.67 -16.13 14.97
N GLY A 60 -20.50 -16.73 14.83
CA GLY A 60 -19.26 -16.06 14.42
C GLY A 60 -18.37 -17.04 13.65
N PRO A 61 -17.21 -16.56 13.17
CA PRO A 61 -16.23 -17.43 12.52
C PRO A 61 -15.67 -18.45 13.54
N VAL A 62 -15.17 -19.57 13.02
CA VAL A 62 -14.31 -20.46 13.81
C VAL A 62 -12.97 -19.75 14.03
N VAL A 63 -12.58 -19.65 15.31
CA VAL A 63 -11.37 -18.93 15.72
C VAL A 63 -10.26 -19.93 15.98
N LEU A 64 -9.16 -19.82 15.24
CA LEU A 64 -8.11 -20.83 15.22
C LEU A 64 -6.73 -20.22 15.53
N MET A 65 -5.99 -20.89 16.40
CA MET A 65 -4.54 -20.64 16.55
C MET A 65 -3.73 -21.34 15.46
N ASP A 66 -4.28 -22.41 14.89
CA ASP A 66 -3.72 -23.17 13.76
C ASP A 66 -4.78 -23.19 12.64
N PRO A 67 -4.46 -22.67 11.43
CA PRO A 67 -5.44 -22.54 10.35
C PRO A 67 -5.83 -23.85 9.66
N ILE A 68 -5.11 -24.94 9.85
CA ILE A 68 -5.09 -26.08 8.93
C ILE A 68 -6.45 -26.77 8.79
N SER A 69 -7.12 -27.11 9.90
CA SER A 69 -8.31 -27.96 9.88
C SER A 69 -9.50 -27.35 9.14
N GLU A 70 -9.66 -26.04 9.23
CA GLU A 70 -10.82 -25.33 8.65
C GLU A 70 -10.52 -24.67 7.31
N SER A 71 -9.23 -24.49 6.99
CA SER A 71 -8.81 -23.83 5.76
C SER A 71 -9.20 -24.61 4.50
N ALA A 72 -9.21 -25.92 4.55
CA ALA A 72 -9.63 -26.76 3.43
C ALA A 72 -11.14 -26.77 3.17
N ALA A 73 -11.94 -26.29 4.16
CA ALA A 73 -13.41 -26.31 4.12
C ALA A 73 -14.04 -25.02 3.56
N VAL A 74 -13.22 -24.08 3.08
CA VAL A 74 -13.69 -22.80 2.51
C VAL A 74 -13.45 -22.74 0.99
N ASP A 75 -14.27 -21.94 0.29
CA ASP A 75 -14.11 -21.71 -1.14
C ASP A 75 -12.91 -20.81 -1.47
N ILE A 76 -12.65 -19.83 -0.61
CA ILE A 76 -11.61 -18.83 -0.76
C ILE A 76 -10.82 -18.72 0.53
N LEU A 77 -9.50 -18.82 0.45
CA LEU A 77 -8.59 -18.63 1.56
C LEU A 77 -7.73 -17.40 1.30
N LEU A 78 -7.82 -16.39 2.17
CA LEU A 78 -7.00 -15.17 2.11
C LEU A 78 -5.85 -15.27 3.11
N ILE A 79 -4.60 -15.23 2.62
CA ILE A 79 -3.39 -15.14 3.44
C ILE A 79 -3.02 -13.67 3.57
N THR A 80 -3.25 -13.12 4.76
CA THR A 80 -3.04 -11.70 5.09
C THR A 80 -1.96 -11.50 6.16
N THR A 81 -1.05 -12.46 6.25
CA THR A 81 0.14 -12.41 7.10
C THR A 81 1.16 -11.41 6.54
N SER A 82 2.24 -11.16 7.28
CA SER A 82 3.37 -10.39 6.72
C SER A 82 4.04 -11.17 5.58
N ASP A 83 4.61 -10.44 4.62
CA ASP A 83 5.25 -11.00 3.43
C ASP A 83 6.26 -12.10 3.77
N ARG A 84 7.03 -11.93 4.84
CA ARG A 84 8.09 -12.86 5.28
C ARG A 84 7.62 -14.29 5.52
N VAL A 85 6.35 -14.49 5.86
CA VAL A 85 5.82 -15.80 6.25
C VAL A 85 4.76 -16.35 5.28
N ILE A 86 4.42 -15.64 4.21
CA ILE A 86 3.41 -16.11 3.24
C ILE A 86 3.81 -17.46 2.65
N GLY A 87 5.07 -17.61 2.21
CA GLY A 87 5.57 -18.87 1.65
C GLY A 87 5.59 -20.02 2.64
N ASP A 88 5.93 -19.75 3.91
CA ASP A 88 5.91 -20.79 4.96
C ASP A 88 4.48 -21.21 5.28
N VAL A 89 3.55 -20.26 5.35
CA VAL A 89 2.11 -20.55 5.52
C VAL A 89 1.59 -21.39 4.36
N ALA A 90 1.93 -21.03 3.12
CA ALA A 90 1.50 -21.79 1.94
C ALA A 90 2.01 -23.23 1.96
N ARG A 91 3.27 -23.43 2.36
CA ARG A 91 3.89 -24.76 2.51
C ARG A 91 3.23 -25.56 3.62
N ASP A 92 3.04 -24.96 4.78
CA ASP A 92 2.40 -25.61 5.95
C ASP A 92 0.97 -26.05 5.61
N LEU A 93 0.18 -25.20 4.95
CA LEU A 93 -1.14 -25.52 4.44
C LEU A 93 -1.12 -26.71 3.47
N ALA A 94 -0.18 -26.71 2.51
CA ALA A 94 -0.07 -27.76 1.52
C ALA A 94 0.35 -29.11 2.13
N GLU A 95 1.34 -29.11 3.03
CA GLU A 95 1.87 -30.32 3.66
C GLU A 95 0.89 -30.96 4.64
N ARG A 96 0.11 -30.14 5.36
CA ARG A 96 -0.80 -30.61 6.42
C ARG A 96 -2.26 -30.77 5.97
N GLY A 97 -2.54 -30.66 4.67
CA GLY A 97 -3.88 -30.87 4.12
C GLY A 97 -4.86 -29.72 4.36
N GLY A 98 -4.34 -28.50 4.54
CA GLY A 98 -5.15 -27.28 4.75
C GLY A 98 -5.69 -26.65 3.46
N VAL A 99 -5.54 -27.31 2.30
CA VAL A 99 -6.07 -26.84 1.02
C VAL A 99 -6.84 -27.93 0.29
N SER A 100 -7.84 -27.53 -0.50
CA SER A 100 -8.65 -28.42 -1.32
C SER A 100 -8.46 -28.12 -2.81
N HIS A 101 -8.69 -29.15 -3.65
CA HIS A 101 -8.67 -28.99 -5.09
C HIS A 101 -9.70 -27.98 -5.56
N GLY A 102 -9.30 -27.05 -6.44
CA GLY A 102 -10.15 -25.98 -6.98
C GLY A 102 -10.43 -24.82 -6.01
N GLN A 103 -9.93 -24.88 -4.77
CA GLN A 103 -10.02 -23.78 -3.83
C GLN A 103 -9.19 -22.58 -4.31
N ILE A 104 -9.69 -21.38 -4.13
CA ILE A 104 -8.92 -20.15 -4.38
C ILE A 104 -8.10 -19.80 -3.14
N VAL A 105 -6.79 -19.73 -3.28
CA VAL A 105 -5.88 -19.23 -2.25
C VAL A 105 -5.24 -17.95 -2.74
N ALA A 106 -5.45 -16.84 -2.03
CA ALA A 106 -4.89 -15.56 -2.42
C ALA A 106 -4.14 -14.90 -1.26
N HIS A 107 -2.96 -14.34 -1.54
CA HIS A 107 -2.28 -13.47 -0.58
C HIS A 107 -2.49 -12.00 -0.91
N MET A 108 -2.23 -11.12 0.08
CA MET A 108 -2.47 -9.68 -0.07
C MET A 108 -1.17 -8.85 -0.07
N SER A 109 -0.01 -9.46 -0.37
CA SER A 109 1.26 -8.75 -0.55
C SER A 109 1.26 -7.91 -1.84
N GLY A 110 1.81 -6.70 -1.76
CA GLY A 110 2.03 -5.83 -2.91
C GLY A 110 3.26 -6.19 -3.73
N SER A 111 4.28 -6.78 -3.10
CA SER A 111 5.58 -7.07 -3.71
C SER A 111 5.69 -8.49 -4.28
N MET A 112 5.06 -9.47 -3.62
CA MET A 112 5.14 -10.87 -3.99
C MET A 112 4.15 -11.22 -5.10
N THR A 113 4.57 -12.10 -6.02
CA THR A 113 3.69 -12.70 -7.02
C THR A 113 2.97 -13.92 -6.44
N SER A 114 1.92 -14.37 -7.12
CA SER A 114 1.20 -15.61 -6.78
C SER A 114 2.11 -16.86 -6.79
N ASN A 115 3.31 -16.79 -7.36
CA ASN A 115 4.26 -17.90 -7.37
C ASN A 115 4.72 -18.31 -5.97
N VAL A 116 4.67 -17.43 -4.98
CA VAL A 116 4.95 -17.80 -3.58
C VAL A 116 3.97 -18.85 -3.04
N LEU A 117 2.81 -19.01 -3.71
CA LEU A 117 1.78 -19.99 -3.41
C LEU A 117 1.91 -21.29 -4.22
N GLU A 118 3.04 -21.55 -4.89
CA GLU A 118 3.28 -22.80 -5.63
C GLU A 118 2.95 -24.06 -4.80
N PRO A 119 3.32 -24.16 -3.52
CA PRO A 119 2.98 -25.36 -2.72
C PRO A 119 1.47 -25.66 -2.67
N VAL A 120 0.59 -24.66 -2.70
CA VAL A 120 -0.87 -24.91 -2.73
C VAL A 120 -1.36 -25.26 -4.13
N ARG A 121 -0.72 -24.75 -5.20
CA ARG A 121 -1.00 -25.17 -6.59
C ARG A 121 -0.71 -26.66 -6.79
N ASP A 122 0.36 -27.17 -6.21
CA ASP A 122 0.73 -28.59 -6.25
C ASP A 122 -0.33 -29.51 -5.62
N ARG A 123 -1.20 -28.93 -4.80
CA ARG A 123 -2.38 -29.63 -4.21
C ARG A 123 -3.67 -29.40 -5.00
N GLY A 124 -3.59 -28.73 -6.16
CA GLY A 124 -4.73 -28.48 -7.05
C GLY A 124 -5.55 -27.25 -6.68
N ALA A 125 -5.09 -26.39 -5.76
CA ALA A 125 -5.70 -25.09 -5.50
C ALA A 125 -5.30 -24.08 -6.60
N LEU A 126 -6.10 -23.03 -6.74
CA LEU A 126 -5.82 -21.90 -7.62
C LEU A 126 -5.20 -20.75 -6.82
N ALA A 127 -4.10 -20.20 -7.31
CA ALA A 127 -3.31 -19.22 -6.56
C ALA A 127 -3.40 -17.82 -7.17
N ALA A 128 -3.54 -16.80 -6.32
CA ALA A 128 -3.53 -15.41 -6.73
C ALA A 128 -2.90 -14.48 -5.71
N SER A 129 -2.60 -13.28 -6.16
CA SER A 129 -2.32 -12.12 -5.34
C SER A 129 -3.41 -11.08 -5.52
N LEU A 130 -3.99 -10.61 -4.41
CA LEU A 130 -5.04 -9.59 -4.36
C LEU A 130 -4.59 -8.45 -3.43
N HIS A 131 -3.86 -7.48 -3.96
CA HIS A 131 -3.26 -6.42 -3.16
C HIS A 131 -4.10 -5.14 -3.18
N PRO A 132 -4.68 -4.68 -2.06
CA PRO A 132 -5.29 -3.35 -1.96
C PRO A 132 -4.20 -2.27 -1.97
N LEU A 133 -4.20 -1.41 -2.99
CA LEU A 133 -3.26 -0.30 -3.12
C LEU A 133 -3.68 0.85 -2.19
N GLN A 134 -3.38 0.68 -0.90
CA GLN A 134 -3.79 1.62 0.15
C GLN A 134 -2.86 1.51 1.37
N SER A 135 -2.77 2.56 2.16
CA SER A 135 -2.05 2.57 3.43
C SER A 135 -3.02 2.45 4.61
N PHE A 136 -2.60 1.70 5.64
CA PHE A 136 -3.43 1.43 6.82
C PHE A 136 -2.65 1.66 8.11
N ALA A 137 -3.01 2.70 8.87
CA ALA A 137 -2.43 2.94 10.19
C ALA A 137 -2.98 1.98 11.26
N ASP A 138 -4.28 1.64 11.17
CA ASP A 138 -4.98 0.76 12.09
C ASP A 138 -6.14 -0.01 11.39
N VAL A 139 -6.83 -0.89 12.14
CA VAL A 139 -7.96 -1.69 11.65
C VAL A 139 -9.14 -0.81 11.24
N SER A 140 -9.47 0.19 12.05
CA SER A 140 -10.61 1.07 11.78
C SER A 140 -10.41 1.88 10.51
N GLN A 141 -9.19 2.37 10.28
CA GLN A 141 -8.82 3.04 9.04
C GLN A 141 -8.86 2.06 7.86
N ALA A 142 -8.38 0.83 8.02
CA ALA A 142 -8.45 -0.18 6.96
C ALA A 142 -9.90 -0.50 6.57
N ILE A 143 -10.82 -0.64 7.52
CA ILE A 143 -12.25 -0.84 7.26
C ILE A 143 -12.85 0.35 6.48
N ARG A 144 -12.43 1.58 6.75
CA ARG A 144 -12.92 2.76 6.02
C ARG A 144 -12.31 2.93 4.64
N ASN A 145 -11.03 2.60 4.47
CA ASN A 145 -10.26 2.97 3.28
C ASN A 145 -10.16 1.84 2.23
N ILE A 146 -10.36 0.57 2.61
CA ILE A 146 -10.40 -0.54 1.64
C ILE A 146 -11.55 -0.37 0.62
N PRO A 147 -12.79 0.01 1.04
CA PRO A 147 -13.83 0.33 0.08
C PRO A 147 -13.42 1.47 -0.86
N GLY A 148 -13.58 1.25 -2.16
CA GLY A 148 -13.20 2.22 -3.19
C GLY A 148 -11.71 2.24 -3.56
N SER A 149 -10.87 1.43 -2.91
CA SER A 149 -9.45 1.31 -3.27
C SER A 149 -9.25 0.59 -4.61
N VAL A 150 -8.10 0.81 -5.22
CA VAL A 150 -7.63 -0.01 -6.33
C VAL A 150 -7.07 -1.33 -5.77
N PHE A 151 -7.45 -2.45 -6.38
CA PHE A 151 -6.91 -3.77 -6.07
C PHE A 151 -6.08 -4.28 -7.25
N CYS A 152 -4.83 -4.55 -7.03
CA CYS A 152 -3.97 -5.23 -7.98
C CYS A 152 -4.22 -6.74 -7.87
N LEU A 153 -4.71 -7.33 -8.97
CA LEU A 153 -4.96 -8.77 -9.11
C LEU A 153 -3.93 -9.37 -10.07
N GLU A 154 -3.30 -10.46 -9.65
CA GLU A 154 -2.38 -11.26 -10.45
C GLU A 154 -2.52 -12.73 -10.00
N GLY A 155 -2.41 -13.68 -10.92
CA GLY A 155 -2.46 -15.11 -10.61
C GLY A 155 -3.20 -15.95 -11.66
N ASP A 156 -3.63 -17.12 -11.25
CA ASP A 156 -4.27 -18.09 -12.12
C ASP A 156 -5.61 -17.57 -12.65
N GLU A 157 -5.88 -17.75 -13.96
CA GLU A 157 -7.08 -17.23 -14.63
C GLU A 157 -8.38 -17.68 -13.95
N GLY A 158 -8.40 -18.91 -13.42
CA GLY A 158 -9.56 -19.44 -12.68
C GLY A 158 -9.92 -18.67 -11.40
N THR A 159 -9.03 -17.81 -10.89
CA THR A 159 -9.31 -16.97 -9.71
C THR A 159 -9.98 -15.66 -10.05
N HIS A 160 -9.84 -15.17 -11.30
CA HIS A 160 -10.16 -13.80 -11.69
C HIS A 160 -11.65 -13.46 -11.56
N ALA A 161 -12.55 -14.39 -11.88
CA ALA A 161 -13.97 -14.13 -11.79
C ALA A 161 -14.43 -13.85 -10.35
N GLU A 162 -14.04 -14.71 -9.43
CA GLU A 162 -14.44 -14.61 -8.02
C GLU A 162 -13.75 -13.46 -7.31
N LEU A 163 -12.43 -13.28 -7.49
CA LEU A 163 -11.70 -12.18 -6.89
C LEU A 163 -12.14 -10.82 -7.46
N SER A 164 -12.51 -10.74 -8.73
CA SER A 164 -13.14 -9.53 -9.30
C SER A 164 -14.50 -9.25 -8.67
N MET A 165 -15.26 -10.28 -8.30
CA MET A 165 -16.52 -10.08 -7.57
C MET A 165 -16.25 -9.54 -6.16
N ILE A 166 -15.25 -10.05 -5.44
CA ILE A 166 -14.83 -9.49 -4.15
C ILE A 166 -14.46 -8.00 -4.30
N ILE A 167 -13.63 -7.64 -5.27
CA ILE A 167 -13.27 -6.24 -5.53
C ILE A 167 -14.51 -5.39 -5.76
N LYS A 168 -15.43 -5.87 -6.59
CA LYS A 168 -16.67 -5.16 -6.93
C LYS A 168 -17.58 -4.92 -5.75
N VAL A 169 -17.81 -5.94 -4.90
CA VAL A 169 -18.68 -5.77 -3.73
C VAL A 169 -18.05 -4.89 -2.65
N LEU A 170 -16.73 -4.78 -2.62
CA LEU A 170 -15.99 -3.81 -1.81
C LEU A 170 -16.01 -2.39 -2.42
N GLY A 171 -16.65 -2.20 -3.58
CA GLY A 171 -16.64 -0.91 -4.30
C GLY A 171 -15.27 -0.55 -4.87
N GLY A 172 -14.35 -1.50 -4.96
CA GLY A 172 -12.99 -1.30 -5.44
C GLY A 172 -12.88 -1.27 -6.97
N VAL A 173 -11.71 -0.85 -7.43
CA VAL A 173 -11.34 -0.84 -8.85
C VAL A 173 -10.29 -1.92 -9.09
N LYS A 174 -10.53 -2.80 -10.06
CA LYS A 174 -9.58 -3.84 -10.44
C LYS A 174 -8.46 -3.26 -11.32
N LEU A 175 -7.21 -3.60 -10.99
CA LEU A 175 -6.02 -3.41 -11.80
C LEU A 175 -5.37 -4.79 -12.01
N GLU A 176 -5.18 -5.19 -13.26
CA GLU A 176 -4.43 -6.41 -13.59
C GLU A 176 -3.05 -6.04 -14.12
N ILE A 177 -2.04 -6.73 -13.63
CA ILE A 177 -0.66 -6.58 -14.11
C ILE A 177 -0.02 -7.96 -14.28
N PRO A 178 0.88 -8.15 -15.24
CA PRO A 178 1.72 -9.34 -15.33
C PRO A 178 2.58 -9.51 -14.07
N ALA A 179 2.85 -10.74 -13.69
CA ALA A 179 3.59 -11.08 -12.47
C ALA A 179 4.97 -10.39 -12.44
N GLU A 180 5.67 -10.35 -13.57
CA GLU A 180 7.01 -9.74 -13.71
C GLU A 180 7.03 -8.24 -13.43
N HIS A 181 5.90 -7.55 -13.56
CA HIS A 181 5.80 -6.11 -13.28
C HIS A 181 5.49 -5.78 -11.81
N LYS A 182 5.14 -6.79 -11.00
CA LYS A 182 4.71 -6.58 -9.62
C LYS A 182 5.76 -5.90 -8.74
N PRO A 183 7.06 -6.22 -8.82
CA PRO A 183 8.07 -5.50 -8.05
C PRO A 183 8.14 -4.01 -8.38
N LEU A 184 8.05 -3.65 -9.67
CA LEU A 184 8.07 -2.25 -10.10
C LEU A 184 6.78 -1.51 -9.70
N TYR A 185 5.63 -2.17 -9.83
CA TYR A 185 4.35 -1.67 -9.34
C TYR A 185 4.42 -1.34 -7.83
N HIS A 186 4.95 -2.27 -7.02
CA HIS A 186 5.08 -2.04 -5.59
C HIS A 186 6.08 -0.93 -5.26
N ALA A 187 7.21 -0.87 -5.97
CA ALA A 187 8.16 0.23 -5.83
C ALA A 187 7.51 1.59 -6.10
N GLY A 188 6.66 1.70 -7.13
CA GLY A 188 5.86 2.90 -7.39
C GLY A 188 4.92 3.26 -6.23
N ALA A 189 4.27 2.27 -5.62
CA ALA A 189 3.43 2.47 -4.44
C ALA A 189 4.24 2.96 -3.22
N VAL A 190 5.43 2.39 -3.00
CA VAL A 190 6.37 2.82 -1.94
C VAL A 190 6.78 4.27 -2.15
N VAL A 191 7.12 4.66 -3.37
CA VAL A 191 7.48 6.06 -3.69
C VAL A 191 6.29 7.00 -3.40
N ALA A 192 5.09 6.64 -3.82
CA ALA A 192 3.91 7.48 -3.66
C ALA A 192 3.40 7.57 -2.20
N SER A 193 3.72 6.62 -1.36
CA SER A 193 3.23 6.56 0.04
C SER A 193 4.37 6.70 1.05
N ASN A 194 5.27 5.73 1.12
CA ASN A 194 6.31 5.71 2.15
C ASN A 194 7.32 6.85 1.98
N TYR A 195 7.75 7.13 0.75
CA TYR A 195 8.69 8.23 0.50
C TYR A 195 8.02 9.61 0.62
N LEU A 196 6.71 9.72 0.43
CA LEU A 196 5.99 10.94 0.79
C LEU A 196 6.14 11.25 2.29
N VAL A 197 5.97 10.23 3.16
CA VAL A 197 6.22 10.39 4.61
C VAL A 197 7.66 10.83 4.87
N SER A 198 8.64 10.22 4.18
CA SER A 198 10.06 10.60 4.33
C SER A 198 10.32 12.04 3.87
N LEU A 199 9.71 12.50 2.77
CA LEU A 199 9.84 13.88 2.29
C LEU A 199 9.23 14.89 3.26
N VAL A 200 8.09 14.58 3.86
CA VAL A 200 7.50 15.40 4.92
C VAL A 200 8.44 15.47 6.12
N TRP A 201 9.01 14.33 6.52
CA TRP A 201 9.97 14.28 7.62
C TRP A 201 11.24 15.10 7.34
N VAL A 202 11.77 15.04 6.11
CA VAL A 202 12.89 15.91 5.68
C VAL A 202 12.52 17.39 5.82
N SER A 203 11.30 17.78 5.42
CA SER A 203 10.83 19.16 5.59
C SER A 203 10.73 19.56 7.07
N LEU A 204 10.25 18.65 7.93
CA LEU A 204 10.18 18.89 9.37
C LEU A 204 11.57 19.09 10.00
N MET A 205 12.59 18.33 9.58
CA MET A 205 13.96 18.53 10.03
C MET A 205 14.54 19.88 9.62
N MET A 206 14.19 20.39 8.42
CA MET A 206 14.57 21.75 7.98
C MET A 206 13.88 22.82 8.81
N PHE A 207 12.61 22.62 9.17
CA PHE A 207 11.86 23.56 9.99
C PHE A 207 12.35 23.57 11.45
N ASP A 208 12.70 22.40 11.99
CA ASP A 208 13.34 22.29 13.31
C ASP A 208 14.68 23.05 13.36
N ALA A 209 15.48 22.96 12.30
CA ALA A 209 16.78 23.67 12.21
C ALA A 209 16.64 25.21 12.22
N ILE A 210 15.46 25.75 11.95
CA ILE A 210 15.16 27.19 12.09
C ILE A 210 14.30 27.52 13.32
N GLY A 211 14.13 26.56 14.25
CA GLY A 211 13.47 26.76 15.54
C GLY A 211 11.94 26.62 15.54
N LEU A 212 11.33 26.08 14.51
CA LEU A 212 9.91 25.71 14.54
C LEU A 212 9.72 24.36 15.23
N ASP A 213 8.81 24.32 16.22
CA ASP A 213 8.44 23.04 16.82
C ASP A 213 7.66 22.14 15.86
N ASN A 214 7.70 20.82 16.09
CA ASN A 214 7.08 19.84 15.21
C ASN A 214 5.58 20.06 14.99
N THR A 215 4.83 20.48 16.00
CA THR A 215 3.38 20.67 15.89
C THR A 215 3.08 21.84 14.95
N ALA A 216 3.73 22.99 15.19
CA ALA A 216 3.58 24.17 14.35
C ALA A 216 4.05 23.90 12.91
N ALA A 217 5.14 23.13 12.75
CA ALA A 217 5.65 22.75 11.44
C ALA A 217 4.67 21.85 10.66
N VAL A 218 4.08 20.84 11.32
CA VAL A 218 3.05 19.98 10.72
C VAL A 218 1.83 20.79 10.32
N ASP A 219 1.32 21.64 11.20
CA ASP A 219 0.14 22.49 10.94
C ASP A 219 0.37 23.45 9.77
N ALA A 220 1.60 23.96 9.61
CA ALA A 220 1.98 24.82 8.49
C ALA A 220 2.11 24.03 7.16
N LEU A 221 2.65 22.82 7.21
CA LEU A 221 2.92 22.01 6.00
C LEU A 221 1.68 21.30 5.46
N MET A 222 0.76 20.85 6.32
CA MET A 222 -0.39 20.04 5.87
C MET A 222 -1.25 20.74 4.81
N PRO A 223 -1.64 22.01 4.93
CA PRO A 223 -2.39 22.71 3.88
C PRO A 223 -1.64 22.81 2.55
N LEU A 224 -0.32 22.98 2.59
CA LEU A 224 0.54 22.99 1.39
C LEU A 224 0.56 21.63 0.69
N ILE A 225 0.70 20.54 1.46
CA ILE A 225 0.73 19.17 0.95
C ILE A 225 -0.63 18.81 0.34
N GLU A 226 -1.73 19.08 1.04
CA GLU A 226 -3.08 18.83 0.55
C GLU A 226 -3.37 19.60 -0.75
N GLY A 227 -2.96 20.87 -0.81
CA GLY A 227 -3.05 21.69 -2.02
C GLY A 227 -2.27 21.08 -3.19
N THR A 228 -1.07 20.57 -2.93
CA THR A 228 -0.23 19.90 -3.93
C THR A 228 -0.88 18.60 -4.42
N LEU A 229 -1.41 17.77 -3.51
CA LEU A 229 -2.12 16.53 -3.88
C LEU A 229 -3.38 16.83 -4.70
N LYS A 230 -4.12 17.89 -4.36
CA LYS A 230 -5.27 18.36 -5.15
C LYS A 230 -4.85 18.79 -6.56
N ASN A 231 -3.75 19.51 -6.69
CA ASN A 231 -3.23 19.94 -7.99
C ASN A 231 -2.79 18.74 -8.84
N ILE A 232 -2.09 17.76 -8.25
CA ILE A 232 -1.70 16.51 -8.93
C ILE A 232 -2.94 15.78 -9.45
N ARG A 233 -3.98 15.67 -8.65
CA ARG A 233 -5.25 15.01 -9.03
C ARG A 233 -5.94 15.70 -10.20
N THR A 234 -5.88 17.02 -10.26
CA THR A 234 -6.60 17.81 -11.26
C THR A 234 -5.83 17.99 -12.55
N LEU A 235 -4.51 18.19 -12.45
CA LEU A 235 -3.66 18.60 -13.57
C LEU A 235 -2.73 17.48 -14.07
N GLY A 236 -2.48 16.45 -13.26
CA GLY A 236 -1.43 15.46 -13.44
C GLY A 236 -0.08 15.95 -12.90
N ALA A 237 0.83 15.01 -12.55
CA ALA A 237 2.05 15.32 -11.83
C ALA A 237 2.95 16.38 -12.48
N PRO A 238 3.35 16.32 -13.79
CA PRO A 238 4.22 17.32 -14.36
C PRO A 238 3.58 18.73 -14.36
N ARG A 239 2.29 18.85 -14.68
CA ARG A 239 1.59 20.14 -14.75
C ARG A 239 1.21 20.73 -13.40
N ALA A 240 1.20 19.93 -12.35
CA ALA A 240 1.00 20.38 -10.98
C ALA A 240 2.24 21.05 -10.38
N LEU A 241 3.39 20.96 -11.06
CA LEU A 241 4.64 21.50 -10.56
C LEU A 241 4.60 23.03 -10.46
N THR A 242 4.98 23.54 -9.31
CA THR A 242 5.14 24.97 -8.99
C THR A 242 6.53 25.19 -8.36
N GLY A 243 6.80 26.41 -7.90
CA GLY A 243 8.01 26.74 -7.16
C GLY A 243 9.18 27.24 -8.04
N PRO A 244 10.39 27.39 -7.46
CA PRO A 244 11.51 28.05 -8.11
C PRO A 244 11.98 27.32 -9.36
N ILE A 245 12.08 25.98 -9.34
CA ILE A 245 12.53 25.19 -10.49
C ILE A 245 11.55 25.35 -11.67
N ALA A 246 10.23 25.32 -11.39
CA ALA A 246 9.23 25.52 -12.44
C ALA A 246 9.32 26.93 -13.08
N ARG A 247 9.76 27.93 -12.34
CA ARG A 247 9.95 29.31 -12.84
C ARG A 247 11.33 29.58 -13.42
N GLY A 248 12.26 28.61 -13.36
CA GLY A 248 13.65 28.82 -13.81
C GLY A 248 14.50 29.65 -12.85
N ASP A 249 14.08 29.78 -11.59
CA ASP A 249 14.75 30.62 -10.58
C ASP A 249 15.92 29.86 -9.94
N TRP A 250 17.03 29.81 -10.66
CA TRP A 250 18.26 29.14 -10.22
C TRP A 250 18.91 29.82 -9.00
N ARG A 251 18.69 31.14 -8.80
CA ARG A 251 19.24 31.88 -7.66
C ARG A 251 18.63 31.39 -6.34
N THR A 252 17.31 31.30 -6.27
CA THR A 252 16.63 30.73 -5.10
C THR A 252 17.11 29.29 -4.79
N VAL A 253 17.39 28.48 -5.84
CA VAL A 253 17.93 27.12 -5.63
C VAL A 253 19.36 27.17 -5.06
N ALA A 254 20.19 28.11 -5.52
CA ALA A 254 21.55 28.33 -4.98
C ALA A 254 21.51 28.77 -3.51
N ASP A 255 20.65 29.75 -3.19
CA ASP A 255 20.48 30.24 -1.81
C ASP A 255 20.01 29.12 -0.86
N HIS A 256 19.11 28.26 -1.31
CA HIS A 256 18.68 27.08 -0.54
C HIS A 256 19.87 26.17 -0.21
N LEU A 257 20.69 25.81 -1.21
CA LEU A 257 21.86 24.95 -1.01
C LEU A 257 22.90 25.58 -0.10
N GLU A 258 23.16 26.89 -0.23
CA GLU A 258 24.09 27.60 0.63
C GLU A 258 23.67 27.52 2.10
N VAL A 259 22.41 27.84 2.41
CA VAL A 259 21.89 27.75 3.79
C VAL A 259 21.87 26.30 4.29
N MET A 260 21.47 25.33 3.44
CA MET A 260 21.45 23.92 3.81
C MET A 260 22.84 23.37 4.13
N HIS A 261 23.87 23.79 3.40
CA HIS A 261 25.26 23.40 3.73
C HIS A 261 25.67 23.84 5.15
N MET A 262 25.18 24.96 5.62
CA MET A 262 25.47 25.49 6.96
C MET A 262 24.60 24.87 8.06
N THR A 263 23.32 24.61 7.78
CA THR A 263 22.32 24.25 8.80
C THR A 263 21.93 22.78 8.80
N THR A 264 21.79 22.17 7.61
CA THR A 264 21.31 20.80 7.41
C THR A 264 22.14 20.05 6.37
N PRO A 265 23.49 19.95 6.50
CA PRO A 265 24.36 19.40 5.45
C PRO A 265 24.00 17.95 5.08
N HIS A 266 23.51 17.16 6.03
CA HIS A 266 23.08 15.77 5.81
C HIS A 266 21.83 15.63 4.92
N LEU A 267 21.10 16.71 4.64
CA LEU A 267 19.92 16.71 3.77
C LEU A 267 20.19 17.22 2.34
N VAL A 268 21.39 17.75 2.09
CA VAL A 268 21.76 18.35 0.81
C VAL A 268 21.62 17.37 -0.35
N ASP A 269 22.07 16.13 -0.19
CA ASP A 269 22.01 15.12 -1.27
C ASP A 269 20.57 14.74 -1.61
N VAL A 270 19.68 14.67 -0.63
CA VAL A 270 18.24 14.45 -0.86
C VAL A 270 17.64 15.62 -1.65
N TYR A 271 17.95 16.85 -1.26
CA TYR A 271 17.46 18.06 -1.93
C TYR A 271 17.93 18.10 -3.38
N ARG A 272 19.21 17.83 -3.65
CA ARG A 272 19.81 17.78 -4.99
C ARG A 272 19.15 16.72 -5.86
N SER A 273 19.03 15.48 -5.35
CA SER A 273 18.43 14.37 -6.10
C SER A 273 16.97 14.65 -6.48
N MET A 274 16.20 15.21 -5.56
CA MET A 274 14.82 15.61 -5.83
C MET A 274 14.75 16.81 -6.78
N GLY A 275 15.70 17.76 -6.66
CA GLY A 275 15.84 18.90 -7.57
C GLY A 275 16.08 18.46 -9.02
N GLU A 276 16.96 17.51 -9.27
CA GLU A 276 17.23 16.96 -10.60
C GLU A 276 16.00 16.28 -11.21
N LEU A 277 15.24 15.50 -10.41
CA LEU A 277 13.98 14.93 -10.86
C LEU A 277 12.93 16.00 -11.15
N THR A 278 12.90 17.07 -10.35
CA THR A 278 12.00 18.20 -10.55
C THR A 278 12.33 18.97 -11.84
N VAL A 279 13.62 19.10 -12.19
CA VAL A 279 14.04 19.69 -13.48
C VAL A 279 13.51 18.86 -14.67
N ARG A 280 13.53 17.52 -14.57
CA ARG A 280 12.95 16.66 -15.62
C ARG A 280 11.44 16.90 -15.78
N ALA A 281 10.71 17.00 -14.66
CA ALA A 281 9.28 17.30 -14.67
C ALA A 281 8.99 18.70 -15.23
N ALA A 282 9.81 19.71 -14.89
CA ALA A 282 9.69 21.06 -15.42
C ALA A 282 9.92 21.11 -16.94
N ARG A 283 10.86 20.32 -17.44
CA ARG A 283 11.14 20.19 -18.89
C ARG A 283 9.96 19.55 -19.63
N GLU A 284 9.42 18.46 -19.09
CA GLU A 284 8.24 17.79 -19.66
C GLU A 284 7.03 18.73 -19.72
N ASN A 285 6.83 19.52 -18.69
CA ASN A 285 5.74 20.49 -18.59
C ASN A 285 5.99 21.77 -19.40
N LYS A 286 7.22 22.00 -19.92
CA LYS A 286 7.64 23.24 -20.59
C LYS A 286 7.35 24.49 -19.75
N SER A 287 7.53 24.40 -18.45
CA SER A 287 7.19 25.48 -17.51
C SER A 287 8.15 26.67 -17.57
N THR A 288 9.37 26.44 -18.07
CA THR A 288 10.40 27.48 -18.29
C THR A 288 11.35 27.06 -19.44
N THR A 289 12.36 27.90 -19.75
CA THR A 289 13.29 27.64 -20.82
C THR A 289 14.35 26.58 -20.47
N ASP A 290 14.83 25.84 -21.49
CA ASP A 290 15.91 24.85 -21.29
C ASP A 290 17.20 25.49 -20.78
N GLU A 291 17.48 26.74 -21.14
CA GLU A 291 18.66 27.48 -20.66
C GLU A 291 18.61 27.68 -19.14
N LEU A 292 17.45 28.09 -18.59
CA LEU A 292 17.27 28.26 -17.15
C LEU A 292 17.30 26.93 -16.41
N LEU A 293 16.72 25.87 -17.00
CA LEU A 293 16.80 24.51 -16.43
C LEU A 293 18.22 23.98 -16.40
N LYS A 294 19.04 24.32 -17.41
CA LYS A 294 20.46 23.96 -17.42
C LYS A 294 21.21 24.65 -16.29
N LYS A 295 20.99 25.95 -16.07
CA LYS A 295 21.60 26.68 -14.95
C LYS A 295 21.21 26.08 -13.59
N ILE A 296 19.95 25.66 -13.43
CA ILE A 296 19.51 24.96 -12.21
C ILE A 296 20.26 23.64 -12.03
N LEU A 297 20.42 22.83 -13.10
CA LEU A 297 21.19 21.60 -13.03
C LEU A 297 22.66 21.86 -12.66
N GLU A 298 23.29 22.89 -13.21
CA GLU A 298 24.65 23.28 -12.87
C GLU A 298 24.76 23.59 -11.35
N VAL A 299 23.80 24.32 -10.79
CA VAL A 299 23.73 24.63 -9.36
C VAL A 299 23.53 23.35 -8.50
N LEU A 300 22.60 22.48 -8.91
CA LEU A 300 22.31 21.25 -8.17
C LEU A 300 23.46 20.23 -8.20
N THR A 301 24.24 20.19 -9.29
CA THR A 301 25.34 19.23 -9.48
C THR A 301 26.71 19.78 -9.08
N ALA A 302 26.83 21.09 -8.82
CA ALA A 302 28.06 21.67 -8.32
C ALA A 302 28.43 21.00 -6.98
N ARG A 303 29.54 20.24 -6.97
CA ARG A 303 30.11 19.75 -5.71
C ARG A 303 30.76 20.97 -5.03
N SER A 304 30.40 21.21 -3.78
CA SER A 304 31.23 22.04 -2.93
C SER A 304 32.56 21.30 -2.82
N ASP A 305 33.60 21.77 -3.47
CA ASP A 305 34.96 21.38 -3.11
C ASP A 305 35.10 21.76 -1.64
N GLY A 306 34.97 20.78 -0.76
CA GLY A 306 35.22 20.98 0.67
C GLY A 306 36.67 21.44 0.87
N PRO A 307 36.93 22.21 1.94
CA PRO A 307 38.27 22.59 2.29
C PRO A 307 39.14 21.39 2.58
#